data_484396399e1a8c0f1d1b5a2e0275e7cc
#
_entry.id   484396399e1a8c0f1d1b5a2e0275e7cc
#
_cell.length_a   1.000
_cell.length_b   1.000
_cell.length_c   1.000
_cell.angle_alpha   90.00
_cell.angle_beta   90.00
_cell.angle_gamma   90.00
#
_symmetry.space_group_name_H-M   'P 1'
#
loop_
_entity.id
_entity.type
_entity.pdbx_description
1 polymer ?
#
loop_
_entity_poly.entity_id
_entity_poly.type
_entity_poly.pdbx_seq_one_letter_code
_entity_poly.pdbx_strand_id
1 'polypeptide(L)'
;MTTDRAAAVASLTTLDPAFPRPAVVDVLTAPGNERLLEYVALDPFGAHVFPGDIPGAPVETFLDDLDAQLAEGRPIHLWSYIPTCSYRCRFCQYPVVLVKGPADVTRAKVDHWVDLNIREARLWLDRVPALRDAPVGEFNVFGGTPSLMSTDAVARLLDFYRTNFGFGPDTAIRFEGDPTTFTEPLLEFLREHGCTKLSCGVQSFDDPVLKMSGREHTNAECRTFLANTERLGFDWVTVDLMYGLLDQTVESVQRDLGVIVDHRTPGVVCTKLHLKSYAETRTGVAGDRPAAWQFPAYREKLARDGHHWPTLGEQYQMRDVLADGLRAQRYAEHPTMYFHRHDKEPERWKAIMVDQDKQDAEVAIGLGGSSSCRRSEAMTEVNAVRYIEAVEAGVLPLASATRFGERAKESRAIKMALSTLQPLRDDLHRERFGGRSLFDEPWGEVLAGLQRRELLTADRTAGTVTLTATGEVLVEAIMNIEL
;
A
#
# COMPACT_ATOMS: atom_id res chain seq x y z
N MET A 1 24.91 -11.26 -0.69
CA MET A 1 24.64 -12.62 -1.20
C MET A 1 24.46 -12.46 -2.70
N THR A 2 25.39 -12.94 -3.51
CA THR A 2 25.25 -12.95 -4.96
C THR A 2 24.14 -13.94 -5.28
N THR A 3 23.00 -13.43 -5.69
CA THR A 3 21.93 -14.28 -6.24
C THR A 3 22.51 -14.97 -7.46
N ASP A 4 22.44 -16.30 -7.51
CA ASP A 4 22.88 -17.03 -8.68
C ASP A 4 21.96 -16.65 -9.85
N ARG A 5 22.46 -15.85 -10.77
CA ARG A 5 21.73 -15.41 -11.98
C ARG A 5 21.17 -16.64 -12.74
N ALA A 6 21.90 -17.72 -12.78
CA ALA A 6 21.46 -18.94 -13.46
C ALA A 6 20.23 -19.54 -12.73
N ALA A 7 20.20 -19.52 -11.40
CA ALA A 7 19.06 -20.00 -10.63
C ALA A 7 17.84 -19.08 -10.79
N ALA A 8 18.03 -17.76 -10.83
CA ALA A 8 16.96 -16.82 -11.09
C ALA A 8 16.36 -17.00 -12.49
N VAL A 9 17.21 -17.13 -13.52
CA VAL A 9 16.77 -17.41 -14.91
C VAL A 9 16.08 -18.76 -14.98
N ALA A 10 16.64 -19.81 -14.34
CA ALA A 10 16.01 -21.12 -14.30
C ALA A 10 14.62 -21.08 -13.65
N SER A 11 14.46 -20.33 -12.56
CA SER A 11 13.16 -20.12 -11.91
C SER A 11 12.15 -19.42 -12.82
N LEU A 12 12.59 -18.49 -13.66
CA LEU A 12 11.72 -17.84 -14.64
C LEU A 12 11.31 -18.76 -15.80
N THR A 13 12.13 -19.75 -16.17
CA THR A 13 11.97 -20.53 -17.40
C THR A 13 11.49 -21.97 -17.20
N THR A 14 11.46 -22.49 -15.97
CA THR A 14 11.23 -23.93 -15.71
C THR A 14 9.78 -24.35 -15.70
N LEU A 15 8.78 -23.46 -15.74
CA LEU A 15 7.41 -23.91 -15.50
C LEU A 15 6.66 -23.93 -16.80
N ASP A 16 6.29 -23.48 -17.58
CA ASP A 16 5.53 -23.60 -18.83
C ASP A 16 6.26 -22.86 -19.96
N PRO A 17 6.40 -23.43 -21.14
CA PRO A 17 6.93 -22.72 -22.29
C PRO A 17 6.19 -21.39 -22.60
N ALA A 18 4.96 -21.25 -22.14
CA ALA A 18 4.17 -20.02 -22.25
C ALA A 18 4.40 -19.03 -21.12
N PHE A 19 5.18 -19.38 -20.11
CA PHE A 19 5.39 -18.52 -18.94
C PHE A 19 6.89 -18.33 -18.63
N PRO A 20 7.27 -17.20 -18.04
CA PRO A 20 6.58 -15.91 -18.00
C PRO A 20 6.68 -15.27 -19.36
N ARG A 21 5.67 -14.55 -19.79
CA ARG A 21 5.62 -13.87 -21.10
C ARG A 21 7.00 -13.77 -21.73
N PRO A 22 7.30 -14.44 -22.86
CA PRO A 22 8.67 -14.55 -23.40
C PRO A 22 9.41 -13.22 -23.44
N ALA A 23 8.71 -12.13 -23.78
CA ALA A 23 9.25 -10.78 -23.79
C ALA A 23 9.77 -10.30 -22.41
N VAL A 24 9.19 -10.71 -21.29
CA VAL A 24 9.70 -10.40 -19.95
C VAL A 24 11.00 -11.14 -19.68
N VAL A 25 11.07 -12.42 -20.05
CA VAL A 25 12.30 -13.22 -19.91
C VAL A 25 13.40 -12.64 -20.78
N ASP A 26 13.09 -12.32 -22.05
CA ASP A 26 14.05 -11.76 -23.00
C ASP A 26 14.64 -10.46 -22.46
N VAL A 27 13.81 -9.56 -21.92
CA VAL A 27 14.28 -8.32 -21.31
C VAL A 27 15.14 -8.61 -20.08
N LEU A 28 14.67 -9.44 -19.14
CA LEU A 28 15.39 -9.69 -17.89
C LEU A 28 16.74 -10.39 -18.12
N THR A 29 16.85 -11.20 -19.17
CA THR A 29 18.08 -11.94 -19.50
C THR A 29 19.00 -11.19 -20.45
N ALA A 30 18.55 -10.12 -21.09
CA ALA A 30 19.35 -9.32 -22.00
C ALA A 30 20.58 -8.71 -21.31
N PRO A 31 21.72 -8.60 -22.02
CA PRO A 31 22.88 -7.91 -21.48
C PRO A 31 22.55 -6.45 -21.09
N GLY A 32 23.03 -6.03 -19.93
CA GLY A 32 22.77 -4.69 -19.38
C GLY A 32 21.51 -4.58 -18.49
N ASN A 33 20.72 -5.68 -18.35
CA ASN A 33 19.55 -5.75 -17.48
C ASN A 33 19.78 -6.55 -16.20
N GLU A 34 21.05 -6.78 -15.84
CA GLU A 34 21.42 -7.56 -14.65
C GLU A 34 20.79 -7.01 -13.37
N ARG A 35 20.71 -5.70 -13.23
CA ARG A 35 20.11 -5.04 -12.06
C ARG A 35 18.60 -5.24 -11.98
N LEU A 36 17.90 -5.22 -13.12
CA LEU A 36 16.47 -5.53 -13.17
C LEU A 36 16.21 -6.98 -12.80
N LEU A 37 17.00 -7.92 -13.37
CA LEU A 37 16.88 -9.33 -13.02
C LEU A 37 17.16 -9.56 -11.52
N GLU A 38 18.21 -8.94 -10.99
CA GLU A 38 18.55 -9.06 -9.57
C GLU A 38 17.42 -8.51 -8.69
N TYR A 39 16.87 -7.35 -9.03
CA TYR A 39 15.73 -6.77 -8.31
C TYR A 39 14.53 -7.71 -8.31
N VAL A 40 14.15 -8.21 -9.47
CA VAL A 40 13.02 -9.14 -9.62
C VAL A 40 13.24 -10.43 -8.85
N ALA A 41 14.48 -10.97 -8.87
CA ALA A 41 14.83 -12.24 -8.21
C ALA A 41 14.97 -12.10 -6.69
N LEU A 42 15.50 -11.00 -6.19
CA LEU A 42 15.69 -10.75 -4.76
C LEU A 42 14.42 -10.24 -4.09
N ASP A 43 13.54 -9.65 -4.89
CA ASP A 43 12.31 -9.06 -4.39
C ASP A 43 12.53 -8.14 -3.17
N PRO A 44 13.42 -7.14 -3.28
CA PRO A 44 13.71 -6.28 -2.16
C PRO A 44 12.51 -5.36 -1.91
N PHE A 45 11.80 -5.59 -0.84
CA PHE A 45 10.87 -4.59 -0.31
C PHE A 45 11.72 -3.48 0.33
N GLY A 46 12.23 -2.57 -0.48
CA GLY A 46 13.13 -1.51 -0.05
C GLY A 46 12.41 -0.32 0.57
N ALA A 47 13.03 0.28 1.58
CA ALA A 47 12.75 1.68 1.85
C ALA A 47 13.21 2.47 0.61
N HIS A 48 12.30 3.18 -0.02
CA HIS A 48 12.62 3.97 -1.20
C HIS A 48 13.43 5.21 -0.78
N VAL A 49 14.74 5.09 -0.79
CA VAL A 49 15.62 6.25 -0.69
C VAL A 49 15.80 6.78 -2.11
N PHE A 50 15.26 7.95 -2.35
CA PHE A 50 15.38 8.58 -3.66
C PHE A 50 16.71 9.33 -3.75
N PRO A 51 17.38 9.33 -4.89
CA PRO A 51 18.55 10.15 -5.09
C PRO A 51 18.24 11.63 -4.81
N GLY A 52 18.98 12.24 -3.88
CA GLY A 52 18.75 13.62 -3.46
C GLY A 52 17.83 13.82 -2.26
N ASP A 53 17.37 12.75 -1.63
CA ASP A 53 16.74 12.84 -0.31
C ASP A 53 17.77 13.26 0.74
N ILE A 54 17.30 14.04 1.71
CA ILE A 54 18.07 14.49 2.88
C ILE A 54 17.42 13.85 4.11
N PRO A 55 17.81 12.61 4.46
CA PRO A 55 17.29 11.95 5.65
C PRO A 55 17.84 12.59 6.92
N GLY A 56 17.10 12.46 8.02
CA GLY A 56 17.49 13.04 9.32
C GLY A 56 17.32 14.55 9.38
N ALA A 57 16.47 15.13 8.53
CA ALA A 57 16.02 16.50 8.68
C ALA A 57 15.32 16.68 10.06
N PRO A 58 15.40 17.86 10.67
CA PRO A 58 14.61 18.15 11.87
C PRO A 58 13.11 17.96 11.57
N VAL A 59 12.38 17.40 12.53
CA VAL A 59 10.93 17.19 12.41
C VAL A 59 10.19 18.51 12.17
N GLU A 60 10.68 19.60 12.75
CA GLU A 60 10.16 20.94 12.54
C GLU A 60 10.16 21.36 11.07
N THR A 61 11.16 20.90 10.30
CA THR A 61 11.22 21.17 8.85
C THR A 61 10.00 20.61 8.12
N PHE A 62 9.58 19.39 8.49
CA PHE A 62 8.37 18.79 7.93
C PHE A 62 7.12 19.55 8.35
N LEU A 63 7.02 19.93 9.62
CA LEU A 63 5.84 20.65 10.14
C LEU A 63 5.71 22.02 9.48
N ASP A 64 6.82 22.73 9.26
CA ASP A 64 6.83 24.04 8.56
C ASP A 64 6.51 23.88 7.05
N ASP A 65 7.03 22.84 6.40
CA ASP A 65 6.72 22.53 4.99
C ASP A 65 5.23 22.14 4.81
N LEU A 66 4.67 21.41 5.78
CA LEU A 66 3.24 21.06 5.81
C LEU A 66 2.37 22.28 5.98
N ASP A 67 2.66 23.12 6.98
CA ASP A 67 1.89 24.36 7.24
C ASP A 67 1.91 25.29 6.02
N ALA A 68 3.07 25.45 5.38
CA ALA A 68 3.21 26.23 4.15
C ALA A 68 2.36 25.65 2.99
N GLN A 69 2.26 24.31 2.87
CA GLN A 69 1.42 23.69 1.84
C GLN A 69 -0.08 23.87 2.14
N LEU A 70 -0.49 23.75 3.39
CA LEU A 70 -1.89 23.95 3.80
C LEU A 70 -2.39 25.37 3.51
N ALA A 71 -1.52 26.36 3.59
CA ALA A 71 -1.84 27.76 3.23
C ALA A 71 -2.25 27.92 1.76
N GLU A 72 -1.98 26.94 0.89
CA GLU A 72 -2.42 26.94 -0.52
C GLU A 72 -3.89 26.53 -0.69
N GLY A 73 -4.56 26.07 0.38
CA GLY A 73 -5.97 25.66 0.38
C GLY A 73 -6.26 24.35 -0.34
N ARG A 74 -5.24 23.50 -0.55
CA ARG A 74 -5.41 22.18 -1.16
C ARG A 74 -5.99 21.17 -0.17
N PRO A 75 -6.68 20.12 -0.66
CA PRO A 75 -7.14 19.04 0.21
C PRO A 75 -5.99 18.32 0.91
N ILE A 76 -6.32 17.70 2.03
CA ILE A 76 -5.48 16.76 2.75
C ILE A 76 -6.13 15.39 2.80
N HIS A 77 -5.31 14.33 2.92
CA HIS A 77 -5.77 12.99 3.23
C HIS A 77 -5.37 12.64 4.67
N LEU A 78 -6.34 12.27 5.49
CA LEU A 78 -6.11 11.88 6.87
C LEU A 78 -6.08 10.36 7.01
N TRP A 79 -5.12 9.86 7.78
CA TRP A 79 -4.95 8.45 8.09
C TRP A 79 -4.96 8.27 9.60
N SER A 80 -5.93 7.55 10.13
CA SER A 80 -6.01 7.18 11.55
C SER A 80 -5.56 5.74 11.71
N TYR A 81 -4.37 5.53 12.26
CA TYR A 81 -3.77 4.22 12.44
C TYR A 81 -4.12 3.63 13.80
N ILE A 82 -4.93 2.57 13.82
CA ILE A 82 -5.29 1.80 15.02
C ILE A 82 -4.51 0.47 14.99
N PRO A 83 -3.44 0.31 15.79
CA PRO A 83 -2.48 -0.77 15.62
C PRO A 83 -2.94 -2.13 16.19
N THR A 84 -4.17 -2.25 16.65
CA THR A 84 -4.65 -3.45 17.35
C THR A 84 -5.01 -4.59 16.40
N CYS A 85 -4.56 -5.81 16.73
CA CYS A 85 -4.94 -7.06 16.06
C CYS A 85 -5.28 -8.14 17.10
N SER A 86 -6.25 -9.00 16.79
CA SER A 86 -6.56 -10.18 17.62
C SER A 86 -5.55 -11.31 17.42
N TYR A 87 -4.93 -11.38 16.24
CA TYR A 87 -3.89 -12.34 15.88
C TYR A 87 -2.83 -11.67 14.99
N ARG A 88 -1.72 -12.36 14.75
CA ARG A 88 -0.67 -11.87 13.87
C ARG A 88 -0.49 -12.80 12.67
N CYS A 89 -0.68 -12.28 11.49
CA CYS A 89 -0.35 -12.96 10.24
C CYS A 89 1.16 -13.21 10.15
N ARG A 90 1.57 -14.36 9.61
CA ARG A 90 2.98 -14.76 9.55
C ARG A 90 3.82 -13.91 8.60
N PHE A 91 3.18 -13.19 7.68
CA PHE A 91 3.81 -12.28 6.72
C PHE A 91 3.75 -10.80 7.13
N CYS A 92 2.93 -10.42 8.11
CA CYS A 92 2.64 -9.01 8.42
C CYS A 92 3.86 -8.30 9.02
N GLN A 93 4.29 -7.24 8.36
CA GLN A 93 5.46 -6.44 8.73
C GLN A 93 5.09 -5.08 9.34
N TYR A 94 3.81 -4.81 9.49
CA TYR A 94 3.34 -3.57 10.15
C TYR A 94 3.56 -3.60 11.65
N PRO A 95 3.76 -2.44 12.29
CA PRO A 95 3.75 -2.33 13.74
C PRO A 95 2.33 -2.59 14.26
N VAL A 96 2.13 -3.72 14.95
CA VAL A 96 0.83 -4.12 15.49
C VAL A 96 0.92 -4.48 16.96
N VAL A 97 -0.15 -4.21 17.68
CA VAL A 97 -0.32 -4.54 19.09
C VAL A 97 -1.36 -5.64 19.23
N LEU A 98 -0.92 -6.79 19.73
CA LEU A 98 -1.83 -7.92 19.93
C LEU A 98 -2.72 -7.69 21.14
N VAL A 99 -4.03 -7.74 20.91
CA VAL A 99 -5.05 -7.65 21.94
C VAL A 99 -5.71 -9.01 22.11
N LYS A 100 -5.34 -9.73 23.16
CA LYS A 100 -5.89 -11.06 23.51
C LYS A 100 -6.41 -11.05 24.93
N GLY A 101 -7.45 -11.85 25.15
CA GLY A 101 -8.06 -12.00 26.48
C GLY A 101 -9.58 -12.05 26.41
N PRO A 102 -10.27 -12.00 27.57
CA PRO A 102 -11.71 -11.84 27.64
C PRO A 102 -12.18 -10.60 26.86
N ALA A 103 -13.43 -10.60 26.40
CA ALA A 103 -13.96 -9.56 25.50
C ALA A 103 -13.88 -8.15 26.09
N ASP A 104 -14.10 -7.99 27.37
CA ASP A 104 -14.00 -6.72 28.11
C ASP A 104 -12.55 -6.19 28.15
N VAL A 105 -11.58 -7.08 28.40
CA VAL A 105 -10.15 -6.74 28.41
C VAL A 105 -9.68 -6.35 27.02
N THR A 106 -10.11 -7.08 26.00
CA THR A 106 -9.78 -6.78 24.61
C THR A 106 -10.35 -5.43 24.19
N ARG A 107 -11.64 -5.19 24.52
CA ARG A 107 -12.29 -3.89 24.27
C ARG A 107 -11.53 -2.74 24.92
N ALA A 108 -11.22 -2.84 26.22
CA ALA A 108 -10.50 -1.80 26.94
C ALA A 108 -9.12 -1.46 26.30
N LYS A 109 -8.41 -2.49 25.79
CA LYS A 109 -7.16 -2.28 25.08
C LYS A 109 -7.35 -1.55 23.74
N VAL A 110 -8.37 -1.91 22.98
CA VAL A 110 -8.70 -1.22 21.71
C VAL A 110 -9.11 0.22 21.99
N ASP A 111 -9.98 0.45 22.97
CA ASP A 111 -10.43 1.78 23.38
C ASP A 111 -9.26 2.67 23.81
N HIS A 112 -8.29 2.13 24.53
CA HIS A 112 -7.07 2.85 24.91
C HIS A 112 -6.29 3.35 23.67
N TRP A 113 -6.16 2.53 22.62
CA TRP A 113 -5.48 2.94 21.38
C TRP A 113 -6.28 3.98 20.58
N VAL A 114 -7.60 3.94 20.64
CA VAL A 114 -8.46 5.01 20.09
C VAL A 114 -8.24 6.31 20.84
N ASP A 115 -8.17 6.27 22.18
CA ASP A 115 -7.93 7.45 23.01
C ASP A 115 -6.52 8.05 22.76
N LEU A 116 -5.50 7.22 22.57
CA LEU A 116 -4.15 7.67 22.18
C LEU A 116 -4.15 8.34 20.80
N ASN A 117 -4.85 7.74 19.82
CA ASN A 117 -4.98 8.33 18.49
C ASN A 117 -5.65 9.72 18.53
N ILE A 118 -6.73 9.85 19.30
CA ILE A 118 -7.42 11.14 19.50
C ILE A 118 -6.51 12.16 20.23
N ARG A 119 -5.70 11.72 21.21
CA ARG A 119 -4.73 12.61 21.89
C ARG A 119 -3.66 13.08 20.92
N GLU A 120 -3.08 12.20 20.13
CA GLU A 120 -2.11 12.59 19.11
C GLU A 120 -2.72 13.54 18.09
N ALA A 121 -3.95 13.28 17.63
CA ALA A 121 -4.65 14.18 16.72
C ALA A 121 -4.79 15.60 17.28
N ARG A 122 -5.03 15.76 18.60
CA ARG A 122 -5.03 17.07 19.26
C ARG A 122 -3.65 17.71 19.21
N LEU A 123 -2.56 16.95 19.45
CA LEU A 123 -1.21 17.50 19.38
C LEU A 123 -0.88 18.00 17.96
N TRP A 124 -1.36 17.28 16.92
CA TRP A 124 -1.26 17.76 15.54
C TRP A 124 -1.98 19.09 15.33
N LEU A 125 -3.22 19.22 15.82
CA LEU A 125 -4.02 20.44 15.71
C LEU A 125 -3.45 21.61 16.51
N ASP A 126 -2.75 21.34 17.61
CA ASP A 126 -2.08 22.37 18.41
C ASP A 126 -0.78 22.82 17.74
N ARG A 127 -0.05 21.90 17.07
CA ARG A 127 1.23 22.20 16.40
C ARG A 127 1.06 22.76 15.00
N VAL A 128 0.01 22.33 14.27
CA VAL A 128 -0.32 22.77 12.91
C VAL A 128 -1.81 23.16 12.88
N PRO A 129 -2.18 24.32 13.41
CA PRO A 129 -3.59 24.74 13.51
C PRO A 129 -4.34 24.81 12.18
N ALA A 130 -3.63 25.04 11.06
CA ALA A 130 -4.19 25.07 9.71
C ALA A 130 -4.88 23.75 9.30
N LEU A 131 -4.59 22.64 9.96
CA LEU A 131 -5.29 21.35 9.75
C LEU A 131 -6.79 21.41 10.07
N ARG A 132 -7.24 22.40 10.88
CA ARG A 132 -8.66 22.55 11.24
C ARG A 132 -9.51 22.96 10.04
N ASP A 133 -8.94 23.79 9.18
CA ASP A 133 -9.64 24.42 8.06
C ASP A 133 -9.28 23.79 6.71
N ALA A 134 -8.21 22.99 6.66
CA ALA A 134 -7.79 22.29 5.45
C ALA A 134 -8.87 21.29 5.00
N PRO A 135 -9.37 21.38 3.75
CA PRO A 135 -10.40 20.45 3.27
C PRO A 135 -9.91 19.01 3.33
N VAL A 136 -10.69 18.12 3.97
CA VAL A 136 -10.37 16.68 4.02
C VAL A 136 -10.98 16.00 2.81
N GLY A 137 -10.16 15.57 1.87
CA GLY A 137 -10.59 14.81 0.70
C GLY A 137 -10.97 13.36 1.07
N GLU A 138 -10.15 12.72 1.90
CA GLU A 138 -10.44 11.38 2.39
C GLU A 138 -9.92 11.17 3.81
N PHE A 139 -10.69 10.44 4.61
CA PHE A 139 -10.32 9.97 5.94
C PHE A 139 -10.26 8.45 5.96
N ASN A 140 -9.10 7.91 6.26
CA ASN A 140 -8.83 6.48 6.27
C ASN A 140 -8.64 5.98 7.69
N VAL A 141 -9.44 5.03 8.12
CA VAL A 141 -9.25 4.29 9.39
C VAL A 141 -8.64 2.96 9.07
N PHE A 142 -7.35 2.80 9.40
CA PHE A 142 -6.55 1.66 8.98
C PHE A 142 -5.57 1.20 10.08
N GLY A 143 -4.70 0.24 9.77
CA GLY A 143 -3.60 -0.16 10.66
C GLY A 143 -3.52 -1.64 10.93
N GLY A 144 -3.78 -2.07 12.15
CA GLY A 144 -3.83 -3.49 12.51
C GLY A 144 -5.13 -4.12 11.99
N THR A 145 -6.18 -4.02 12.79
CA THR A 145 -7.53 -4.49 12.45
C THR A 145 -8.55 -3.50 13.05
N PRO A 146 -8.80 -2.35 12.43
CA PRO A 146 -9.72 -1.33 12.94
C PRO A 146 -11.13 -1.84 13.23
N SER A 147 -11.60 -2.84 12.48
CA SER A 147 -12.91 -3.48 12.69
C SER A 147 -13.04 -4.27 14.03
N LEU A 148 -11.97 -4.31 14.83
CA LEU A 148 -12.05 -4.74 16.24
C LEU A 148 -12.67 -3.69 17.16
N MET A 149 -12.77 -2.43 16.73
CA MET A 149 -13.40 -1.37 17.51
C MET A 149 -14.88 -1.66 17.75
N SER A 150 -15.36 -1.32 18.93
CA SER A 150 -16.81 -1.25 19.16
C SER A 150 -17.42 -0.07 18.40
N THR A 151 -18.72 -0.14 18.16
CA THR A 151 -19.46 1.00 17.56
C THR A 151 -19.28 2.30 18.34
N ASP A 152 -19.24 2.22 19.69
CA ASP A 152 -18.97 3.38 20.54
C ASP A 152 -17.57 3.98 20.31
N ALA A 153 -16.55 3.12 20.14
CA ALA A 153 -15.18 3.56 19.86
C ALA A 153 -15.10 4.18 18.46
N VAL A 154 -15.75 3.57 17.46
CA VAL A 154 -15.85 4.15 16.10
C VAL A 154 -16.58 5.49 16.13
N ALA A 155 -17.70 5.60 16.86
CA ALA A 155 -18.43 6.87 17.01
C ALA A 155 -17.52 7.95 17.57
N ARG A 156 -16.84 7.71 18.70
CA ARG A 156 -15.91 8.66 19.32
C ARG A 156 -14.81 9.11 18.36
N LEU A 157 -14.25 8.19 17.61
CA LEU A 157 -13.21 8.48 16.62
C LEU A 157 -13.76 9.38 15.51
N LEU A 158 -14.84 8.96 14.85
CA LEU A 158 -15.45 9.70 13.74
C LEU A 158 -15.93 11.09 14.16
N ASP A 159 -16.60 11.19 15.33
CA ASP A 159 -17.10 12.45 15.85
C ASP A 159 -15.97 13.43 16.16
N PHE A 160 -14.86 12.92 16.76
CA PHE A 160 -13.70 13.76 17.01
C PHE A 160 -13.12 14.33 15.72
N TYR A 161 -12.87 13.49 14.71
CA TYR A 161 -12.27 13.93 13.45
C TYR A 161 -13.19 14.88 12.68
N ARG A 162 -14.47 14.58 12.58
CA ARG A 162 -15.46 15.46 11.92
C ARG A 162 -15.59 16.82 12.60
N THR A 163 -15.48 16.87 13.91
CA THR A 163 -15.62 18.11 14.67
C THR A 163 -14.39 19.01 14.60
N ASN A 164 -13.20 18.41 14.44
CA ASN A 164 -11.95 19.13 14.62
C ASN A 164 -11.12 19.32 13.35
N PHE A 165 -11.47 18.65 12.26
CA PHE A 165 -10.79 18.77 10.94
C PHE A 165 -11.79 19.25 9.89
N GLY A 166 -11.30 19.75 8.77
CA GLY A 166 -12.10 20.32 7.68
C GLY A 166 -12.92 19.31 6.86
N PHE A 167 -13.73 18.49 7.53
CA PHE A 167 -14.64 17.57 6.86
C PHE A 167 -15.75 18.32 6.14
N GLY A 168 -16.00 17.94 4.88
CA GLY A 168 -17.09 18.42 4.06
C GLY A 168 -18.07 17.32 3.67
N PRO A 169 -19.14 17.66 2.93
CA PRO A 169 -20.13 16.67 2.48
C PRO A 169 -19.53 15.63 1.51
N ASP A 170 -18.46 15.98 0.82
CA ASP A 170 -17.77 15.13 -0.15
C ASP A 170 -16.58 14.37 0.44
N THR A 171 -16.27 14.56 1.73
CA THR A 171 -15.20 13.80 2.39
C THR A 171 -15.52 12.32 2.38
N ALA A 172 -14.69 11.54 1.68
CA ALA A 172 -14.83 10.09 1.69
C ALA A 172 -14.28 9.50 3.00
N ILE A 173 -14.98 8.50 3.56
CA ILE A 173 -14.52 7.77 4.74
C ILE A 173 -14.28 6.32 4.34
N ARG A 174 -13.04 5.87 4.51
CA ARG A 174 -12.61 4.48 4.29
C ARG A 174 -12.37 3.81 5.64
N PHE A 175 -12.80 2.56 5.75
CA PHE A 175 -12.60 1.74 6.93
C PHE A 175 -12.02 0.38 6.56
N GLU A 176 -10.93 -0.01 7.22
CA GLU A 176 -10.26 -1.28 6.98
C GLU A 176 -10.61 -2.32 8.04
N GLY A 177 -10.50 -3.60 7.68
CA GLY A 177 -10.76 -4.67 8.62
C GLY A 177 -10.52 -6.07 8.10
N ASP A 178 -11.03 -7.00 8.88
CA ASP A 178 -10.91 -8.44 8.66
C ASP A 178 -12.30 -9.05 8.47
N PRO A 179 -12.48 -10.10 7.63
CA PRO A 179 -13.78 -10.71 7.40
C PRO A 179 -14.55 -11.12 8.67
N THR A 180 -13.85 -11.59 9.71
CA THR A 180 -14.49 -12.04 10.96
C THR A 180 -14.93 -10.89 11.85
N THR A 181 -14.28 -9.73 11.75
CA THR A 181 -14.53 -8.58 12.61
C THR A 181 -15.45 -7.54 11.98
N PHE A 182 -15.66 -7.59 10.67
CA PHE A 182 -16.73 -6.86 10.00
C PHE A 182 -18.08 -7.52 10.24
N THR A 183 -18.52 -7.49 11.50
CA THR A 183 -19.85 -8.01 11.89
C THR A 183 -20.96 -7.19 11.23
N GLU A 184 -22.12 -7.80 11.01
CA GLU A 184 -23.27 -7.10 10.42
C GLU A 184 -23.64 -5.82 11.19
N PRO A 185 -23.73 -5.83 12.56
CA PRO A 185 -24.00 -4.60 13.30
C PRO A 185 -22.94 -3.50 13.09
N LEU A 186 -21.66 -3.86 12.95
CA LEU A 186 -20.62 -2.89 12.67
C LEU A 186 -20.76 -2.32 11.25
N LEU A 187 -21.04 -3.16 10.26
CA LEU A 187 -21.26 -2.71 8.87
C LEU A 187 -22.46 -1.77 8.77
N GLU A 188 -23.58 -2.09 9.41
CA GLU A 188 -24.77 -1.22 9.48
C GLU A 188 -24.38 0.12 10.11
N PHE A 189 -23.72 0.10 11.25
CA PHE A 189 -23.25 1.30 11.93
C PHE A 189 -22.33 2.16 11.04
N LEU A 190 -21.34 1.56 10.40
CA LEU A 190 -20.42 2.25 9.50
C LEU A 190 -21.15 2.94 8.35
N ARG A 191 -22.13 2.23 7.74
CA ARG A 191 -22.96 2.77 6.66
C ARG A 191 -23.80 3.95 7.11
N GLU A 192 -24.48 3.83 8.25
CA GLU A 192 -25.31 4.89 8.85
C GLU A 192 -24.47 6.12 9.21
N HIS A 193 -23.21 5.90 9.58
CA HIS A 193 -22.26 6.97 9.93
C HIS A 193 -21.41 7.42 8.74
N GLY A 194 -21.89 7.24 7.50
CA GLY A 194 -21.30 7.82 6.30
C GLY A 194 -19.97 7.22 5.87
N CYS A 195 -19.61 6.03 6.33
CA CYS A 195 -18.52 5.28 5.75
C CYS A 195 -18.92 4.82 4.34
N THR A 196 -18.17 5.30 3.34
CA THR A 196 -18.50 5.04 1.93
C THR A 196 -17.63 3.96 1.32
N LYS A 197 -16.47 3.69 1.92
CA LYS A 197 -15.47 2.76 1.39
C LYS A 197 -15.06 1.75 2.46
N LEU A 198 -15.01 0.48 2.10
CA LEU A 198 -14.46 -0.59 2.94
C LEU A 198 -13.23 -1.19 2.26
N SER A 199 -12.23 -1.59 3.05
CA SER A 199 -11.13 -2.44 2.62
C SER A 199 -11.02 -3.65 3.53
N CYS A 200 -10.97 -4.84 2.96
CA CYS A 200 -10.98 -6.08 3.72
C CYS A 200 -9.78 -6.96 3.35
N GLY A 201 -8.93 -7.24 4.33
CA GLY A 201 -7.78 -8.13 4.18
C GLY A 201 -8.20 -9.59 4.08
N VAL A 202 -8.64 -10.04 2.91
CA VAL A 202 -9.02 -11.44 2.64
C VAL A 202 -7.79 -12.30 2.41
N GLN A 203 -6.84 -11.84 1.63
CA GLN A 203 -5.57 -12.44 1.22
C GLN A 203 -5.73 -13.63 0.27
N SER A 204 -6.61 -14.59 0.52
CA SER A 204 -6.99 -15.72 -0.32
C SER A 204 -8.35 -16.24 0.10
N PHE A 205 -9.01 -17.01 -0.78
CA PHE A 205 -10.21 -17.79 -0.44
C PHE A 205 -9.90 -19.29 -0.28
N ASP A 206 -8.63 -19.66 -0.22
CA ASP A 206 -8.18 -21.04 0.02
C ASP A 206 -7.87 -21.24 1.51
N ASP A 207 -8.72 -21.98 2.23
CA ASP A 207 -8.60 -22.18 3.67
C ASP A 207 -7.25 -22.76 4.12
N PRO A 208 -6.64 -23.75 3.45
CA PRO A 208 -5.28 -24.20 3.72
C PRO A 208 -4.24 -23.07 3.64
N VAL A 209 -4.27 -22.25 2.59
CA VAL A 209 -3.36 -21.10 2.39
C VAL A 209 -3.56 -20.05 3.50
N LEU A 210 -4.81 -19.73 3.83
CA LEU A 210 -5.16 -18.82 4.94
C LEU A 210 -4.57 -19.30 6.24
N LYS A 211 -4.81 -20.56 6.60
CA LYS A 211 -4.28 -21.18 7.83
C LYS A 211 -2.75 -21.15 7.88
N MET A 212 -2.09 -21.47 6.77
CA MET A 212 -0.62 -21.40 6.68
C MET A 212 -0.11 -19.98 6.80
N SER A 213 -0.86 -19.00 6.35
CA SER A 213 -0.54 -17.56 6.48
C SER A 213 -0.79 -17.01 7.89
N GLY A 214 -1.36 -17.81 8.80
CA GLY A 214 -1.72 -17.40 10.16
C GLY A 214 -2.97 -16.53 10.20
N ARG A 215 -3.86 -16.69 9.21
CA ARG A 215 -5.19 -16.08 9.21
C ARG A 215 -6.15 -16.97 10.02
N GLU A 216 -7.07 -16.32 10.71
CA GLU A 216 -8.07 -17.01 11.54
C GLU A 216 -9.45 -17.10 10.87
N HIS A 217 -9.68 -16.33 9.79
CA HIS A 217 -10.90 -16.40 9.00
C HIS A 217 -10.86 -17.50 7.93
N THR A 218 -12.03 -17.86 7.45
CA THR A 218 -12.29 -18.87 6.42
C THR A 218 -12.87 -18.26 5.15
N ASN A 219 -12.84 -19.03 4.05
CA ASN A 219 -13.55 -18.67 2.80
C ASN A 219 -15.03 -18.37 3.04
N ALA A 220 -15.70 -19.15 3.90
CA ALA A 220 -17.12 -18.93 4.21
C ALA A 220 -17.37 -17.57 4.84
N GLU A 221 -16.50 -17.13 5.75
CA GLU A 221 -16.60 -15.80 6.40
C GLU A 221 -16.30 -14.68 5.41
N CYS A 222 -15.33 -14.87 4.51
CA CYS A 222 -15.07 -13.91 3.43
C CYS A 222 -16.31 -13.72 2.53
N ARG A 223 -16.97 -14.82 2.11
CA ARG A 223 -18.20 -14.75 1.30
C ARG A 223 -19.35 -14.11 2.06
N THR A 224 -19.47 -14.39 3.37
CA THR A 224 -20.47 -13.74 4.22
C THR A 224 -20.24 -12.24 4.30
N PHE A 225 -19.01 -11.79 4.46
CA PHE A 225 -18.64 -10.36 4.42
C PHE A 225 -19.07 -9.73 3.08
N LEU A 226 -18.71 -10.34 1.94
CA LEU A 226 -19.07 -9.83 0.61
C LEU A 226 -20.58 -9.74 0.43
N ALA A 227 -21.34 -10.78 0.81
CA ALA A 227 -22.79 -10.79 0.71
C ALA A 227 -23.44 -9.71 1.60
N ASN A 228 -22.93 -9.50 2.82
CA ASN A 228 -23.43 -8.46 3.71
C ASN A 228 -23.16 -7.06 3.17
N THR A 229 -21.97 -6.81 2.62
CA THR A 229 -21.64 -5.50 2.04
C THR A 229 -22.49 -5.19 0.80
N GLU A 230 -22.78 -6.18 -0.03
CA GLU A 230 -23.70 -6.05 -1.17
C GLU A 230 -25.13 -5.76 -0.69
N ARG A 231 -25.65 -6.54 0.25
CA ARG A 231 -27.00 -6.37 0.83
C ARG A 231 -27.18 -5.00 1.48
N LEU A 232 -26.15 -4.52 2.20
CA LEU A 232 -26.18 -3.21 2.85
C LEU A 232 -25.93 -2.05 1.88
N GLY A 233 -25.59 -2.35 0.63
CA GLY A 233 -25.43 -1.36 -0.42
C GLY A 233 -24.19 -0.47 -0.24
N PHE A 234 -23.05 -1.04 0.16
CA PHE A 234 -21.79 -0.32 0.09
C PHE A 234 -21.39 -0.10 -1.37
N ASP A 235 -21.17 1.15 -1.74
CA ASP A 235 -20.82 1.51 -3.12
C ASP A 235 -19.40 1.06 -3.45
N TRP A 236 -18.50 1.06 -2.46
CA TRP A 236 -17.12 0.73 -2.66
C TRP A 236 -16.61 -0.25 -1.60
N VAL A 237 -16.32 -1.46 -2.05
CA VAL A 237 -15.67 -2.51 -1.24
C VAL A 237 -14.43 -2.96 -1.96
N THR A 238 -13.28 -2.86 -1.29
CA THR A 238 -12.00 -3.38 -1.76
C THR A 238 -11.69 -4.68 -1.04
N VAL A 239 -11.30 -5.69 -1.78
CA VAL A 239 -10.73 -6.94 -1.26
C VAL A 239 -9.23 -6.94 -1.51
N ASP A 240 -8.46 -7.13 -0.47
CA ASP A 240 -7.02 -7.32 -0.59
C ASP A 240 -6.73 -8.82 -0.78
N LEU A 241 -6.17 -9.18 -1.92
CA LEU A 241 -5.63 -10.50 -2.22
C LEU A 241 -4.11 -10.48 -2.20
N MET A 242 -3.52 -11.60 -1.83
CA MET A 242 -2.07 -11.79 -1.94
C MET A 242 -1.76 -12.96 -2.85
N TYR A 243 -0.64 -12.84 -3.58
CA TYR A 243 -0.08 -13.94 -4.35
C TYR A 243 1.37 -14.21 -3.95
N GLY A 244 1.82 -15.45 -4.15
CA GLY A 244 3.13 -15.91 -3.68
C GLY A 244 3.14 -16.38 -2.21
N LEU A 245 1.98 -16.60 -1.60
CA LEU A 245 1.87 -17.14 -0.24
C LEU A 245 2.36 -18.60 -0.19
N LEU A 246 2.81 -19.04 0.99
CA LEU A 246 3.24 -20.44 1.20
C LEU A 246 2.11 -21.41 0.85
N ASP A 247 2.43 -22.46 0.11
CA ASP A 247 1.53 -23.49 -0.43
C ASP A 247 0.44 -22.96 -1.40
N GLN A 248 0.49 -21.71 -1.79
CA GLN A 248 -0.39 -21.16 -2.82
C GLN A 248 0.02 -21.69 -4.20
N THR A 249 -0.95 -22.02 -5.02
CA THR A 249 -0.74 -22.50 -6.40
C THR A 249 -1.46 -21.60 -7.40
N VAL A 250 -1.09 -21.71 -8.67
CA VAL A 250 -1.76 -20.99 -9.76
C VAL A 250 -3.26 -21.32 -9.78
N GLU A 251 -3.62 -22.60 -9.56
CA GLU A 251 -5.01 -23.05 -9.51
C GLU A 251 -5.76 -22.48 -8.30
N SER A 252 -5.10 -22.32 -7.13
CA SER A 252 -5.74 -21.69 -5.98
C SER A 252 -6.03 -20.20 -6.25
N VAL A 253 -5.12 -19.50 -6.92
CA VAL A 253 -5.32 -18.11 -7.35
C VAL A 253 -6.43 -17.99 -8.42
N GLN A 254 -6.55 -18.96 -9.32
CA GLN A 254 -7.68 -19.00 -10.26
C GLN A 254 -9.02 -19.17 -9.54
N ARG A 255 -9.07 -19.97 -8.46
CA ARG A 255 -10.28 -20.08 -7.63
C ARG A 255 -10.57 -18.78 -6.88
N ASP A 256 -9.55 -18.11 -6.35
CA ASP A 256 -9.69 -16.79 -5.70
C ASP A 256 -10.28 -15.77 -6.67
N LEU A 257 -9.77 -15.70 -7.90
CA LEU A 257 -10.31 -14.87 -8.96
C LEU A 257 -11.79 -15.18 -9.25
N GLY A 258 -12.15 -16.48 -9.29
CA GLY A 258 -13.54 -16.92 -9.50
C GLY A 258 -14.48 -16.32 -8.44
N VAL A 259 -14.08 -16.33 -7.17
CA VAL A 259 -14.89 -15.75 -6.08
C VAL A 259 -15.09 -14.24 -6.27
N ILE A 260 -14.04 -13.52 -6.63
CA ILE A 260 -14.10 -12.06 -6.90
C ILE A 260 -15.10 -11.76 -8.02
N VAL A 261 -15.05 -12.54 -9.10
CA VAL A 261 -15.92 -12.38 -10.27
C VAL A 261 -17.37 -12.72 -9.91
N ASP A 262 -17.62 -13.82 -9.21
CA ASP A 262 -18.95 -14.27 -8.78
C ASP A 262 -19.67 -13.23 -7.93
N HIS A 263 -18.93 -12.61 -6.98
CA HIS A 263 -19.46 -11.56 -6.11
C HIS A 263 -19.41 -10.16 -6.74
N ARG A 264 -18.89 -10.02 -7.95
CA ARG A 264 -18.76 -8.73 -8.65
C ARG A 264 -18.14 -7.65 -7.75
N THR A 265 -17.11 -8.02 -7.00
CA THR A 265 -16.47 -7.15 -6.02
C THR A 265 -16.05 -5.81 -6.65
N PRO A 266 -16.41 -4.64 -6.09
CA PRO A 266 -16.13 -3.35 -6.69
C PRO A 266 -14.64 -3.04 -6.89
N GLY A 267 -13.80 -3.39 -5.92
CA GLY A 267 -12.36 -3.15 -5.97
C GLY A 267 -11.55 -4.36 -5.52
N VAL A 268 -10.39 -4.56 -6.11
CA VAL A 268 -9.46 -5.66 -5.75
C VAL A 268 -8.03 -5.12 -5.75
N VAL A 269 -7.33 -5.36 -4.66
CA VAL A 269 -5.89 -5.09 -4.56
C VAL A 269 -5.17 -6.43 -4.57
N CYS A 270 -4.24 -6.62 -5.49
CA CYS A 270 -3.48 -7.85 -5.62
C CYS A 270 -2.02 -7.59 -5.23
N THR A 271 -1.64 -7.95 -4.02
CA THR A 271 -0.31 -7.69 -3.48
C THR A 271 0.57 -8.93 -3.56
N LYS A 272 1.76 -8.79 -4.14
CA LYS A 272 2.79 -9.82 -4.06
C LYS A 272 3.25 -9.98 -2.61
N LEU A 273 3.53 -11.22 -2.20
CA LEU A 273 4.19 -11.45 -0.91
C LEU A 273 5.61 -10.90 -0.94
N HIS A 274 5.87 -9.86 -0.15
CA HIS A 274 7.20 -9.30 0.07
C HIS A 274 7.66 -9.58 1.50
N LEU A 275 8.84 -10.13 1.66
CA LEU A 275 9.39 -10.46 2.97
C LEU A 275 10.74 -9.76 3.17
N LYS A 276 10.75 -8.65 3.90
CA LYS A 276 12.00 -8.04 4.37
C LYS A 276 12.79 -9.03 5.21
N SER A 277 14.10 -9.04 5.05
CA SER A 277 14.95 -9.78 5.97
C SER A 277 14.88 -9.16 7.38
N TYR A 278 15.11 -9.98 8.42
CA TYR A 278 15.16 -9.48 9.80
C TYR A 278 16.24 -8.39 10.00
N ALA A 279 17.33 -8.47 9.26
CA ALA A 279 18.40 -7.46 9.31
C ALA A 279 17.92 -6.10 8.79
N GLU A 280 17.07 -6.09 7.76
CA GLU A 280 16.49 -4.87 7.21
C GLU A 280 15.43 -4.26 8.12
N THR A 281 14.69 -5.07 8.86
CA THR A 281 13.72 -4.58 9.85
C THR A 281 14.39 -4.02 11.12
N ARG A 282 15.64 -4.38 11.42
CA ARG A 282 16.41 -3.81 12.55
C ARG A 282 16.89 -2.38 12.31
N THR A 283 16.90 -1.90 11.10
CA THR A 283 17.35 -0.54 10.75
C THR A 283 16.31 0.55 11.03
N GLY A 284 15.40 0.33 11.97
CA GLY A 284 14.64 1.41 12.60
C GLY A 284 13.16 1.48 12.30
N VAL A 285 12.61 0.60 11.47
CA VAL A 285 11.19 0.71 11.09
C VAL A 285 10.28 -0.28 11.83
N ALA A 286 10.78 -1.35 12.39
CA ALA A 286 9.95 -2.32 13.09
C ALA A 286 10.28 -2.33 14.59
N GLY A 287 9.54 -1.56 15.36
CA GLY A 287 9.63 -1.56 16.82
C GLY A 287 9.15 -2.83 17.49
N ASP A 288 8.60 -3.80 16.76
CA ASP A 288 8.05 -5.01 17.32
C ASP A 288 8.49 -6.29 16.63
N ARG A 289 8.14 -7.40 17.25
CA ARG A 289 8.56 -8.74 16.85
C ARG A 289 8.35 -8.96 15.36
N PRO A 290 9.42 -9.36 14.62
CA PRO A 290 9.29 -9.64 13.19
C PRO A 290 8.21 -10.69 12.92
N ALA A 291 7.58 -10.62 11.75
CA ALA A 291 6.68 -11.67 11.31
C ALA A 291 7.42 -12.99 11.17
N ALA A 292 6.75 -14.10 11.43
CA ALA A 292 7.41 -15.41 11.45
C ALA A 292 8.14 -15.74 10.14
N TRP A 293 7.57 -15.35 9.02
CA TRP A 293 8.14 -15.61 7.70
C TRP A 293 9.34 -14.71 7.34
N GLN A 294 9.62 -13.66 8.10
CA GLN A 294 10.82 -12.84 7.91
C GLN A 294 12.11 -13.56 8.35
N PHE A 295 11.99 -14.66 9.12
CA PHE A 295 13.16 -15.44 9.53
C PHE A 295 13.53 -16.49 8.48
N PRO A 296 14.70 -16.38 7.80
CA PRO A 296 15.14 -17.35 6.79
C PRO A 296 15.14 -18.78 7.32
N ALA A 297 15.68 -19.00 8.52
CA ALA A 297 15.72 -20.34 9.13
C ALA A 297 14.32 -20.96 9.34
N TYR A 298 13.30 -20.14 9.59
CA TYR A 298 11.93 -20.63 9.70
C TYR A 298 11.36 -21.00 8.33
N ARG A 299 11.62 -20.21 7.30
CA ARG A 299 11.23 -20.54 5.92
C ARG A 299 11.90 -21.82 5.44
N GLU A 300 13.19 -21.99 5.70
CA GLU A 300 13.93 -23.22 5.37
C GLU A 300 13.37 -24.43 6.12
N LYS A 301 12.97 -24.26 7.38
CA LYS A 301 12.30 -25.31 8.15
C LYS A 301 11.00 -25.73 7.45
N LEU A 302 10.14 -24.78 7.08
CA LEU A 302 8.88 -25.06 6.39
C LEU A 302 9.12 -25.80 5.07
N ALA A 303 10.12 -25.41 4.29
CA ALA A 303 10.49 -26.11 3.07
C ALA A 303 10.94 -27.55 3.33
N ARG A 304 11.74 -27.79 4.39
CA ARG A 304 12.12 -29.16 4.82
C ARG A 304 10.95 -29.99 5.32
N ASP A 305 9.95 -29.34 5.92
CA ASP A 305 8.73 -30.00 6.37
C ASP A 305 7.75 -30.32 5.21
N GLY A 306 8.14 -30.03 3.97
CA GLY A 306 7.39 -30.36 2.76
C GLY A 306 6.45 -29.25 2.26
N HIS A 307 6.51 -28.06 2.83
CA HIS A 307 5.77 -26.90 2.35
C HIS A 307 6.46 -26.26 1.13
N HIS A 308 5.66 -25.76 0.19
CA HIS A 308 6.13 -25.16 -1.04
C HIS A 308 6.08 -23.63 -1.00
N TRP A 309 7.23 -23.00 -1.16
CA TRP A 309 7.32 -21.57 -1.47
C TRP A 309 7.21 -21.40 -2.99
N PRO A 310 6.20 -20.67 -3.49
CA PRO A 310 6.07 -20.43 -4.92
C PRO A 310 7.36 -19.84 -5.49
N THR A 311 7.84 -20.45 -6.56
CA THR A 311 8.99 -19.93 -7.32
C THR A 311 8.67 -18.57 -7.92
N LEU A 312 9.70 -17.85 -8.35
CA LEU A 312 9.50 -16.57 -9.02
C LEU A 312 8.60 -16.72 -10.25
N GLY A 313 8.79 -17.79 -11.04
CA GLY A 313 7.95 -18.11 -12.19
C GLY A 313 6.48 -18.32 -11.80
N GLU A 314 6.19 -19.10 -10.76
CA GLU A 314 4.84 -19.33 -10.26
C GLU A 314 4.19 -18.02 -9.77
N GLN A 315 4.95 -17.15 -9.10
CA GLN A 315 4.46 -15.85 -8.67
C GLN A 315 4.04 -14.95 -9.85
N TYR A 316 4.82 -14.97 -10.94
CA TYR A 316 4.45 -14.24 -12.16
C TYR A 316 3.22 -14.85 -12.85
N GLN A 317 3.09 -16.20 -12.87
CA GLN A 317 1.87 -16.85 -13.35
C GLN A 317 0.65 -16.43 -12.54
N MET A 318 0.76 -16.43 -11.22
CA MET A 318 -0.31 -15.98 -10.32
C MET A 318 -0.70 -14.52 -10.59
N ARG A 319 0.31 -13.65 -10.77
CA ARG A 319 0.11 -12.26 -11.16
C ARG A 319 -0.68 -12.14 -12.46
N ASP A 320 -0.25 -12.85 -13.48
CA ASP A 320 -0.88 -12.79 -14.80
C ASP A 320 -2.31 -13.36 -14.76
N VAL A 321 -2.56 -14.43 -14.02
CA VAL A 321 -3.92 -14.96 -13.81
C VAL A 321 -4.83 -13.88 -13.21
N LEU A 322 -4.38 -13.17 -12.19
CA LEU A 322 -5.16 -12.10 -11.57
C LEU A 322 -5.34 -10.92 -12.53
N ALA A 323 -4.25 -10.41 -13.10
CA ALA A 323 -4.29 -9.22 -13.94
C ALA A 323 -5.11 -9.45 -15.22
N ASP A 324 -4.79 -10.50 -15.97
CA ASP A 324 -5.48 -10.79 -17.24
C ASP A 324 -6.93 -11.25 -16.99
N GLY A 325 -7.16 -12.02 -15.92
CA GLY A 325 -8.50 -12.46 -15.55
C GLY A 325 -9.42 -11.30 -15.15
N LEU A 326 -8.93 -10.36 -14.33
CA LEU A 326 -9.72 -9.17 -13.94
C LEU A 326 -9.95 -8.24 -15.13
N ARG A 327 -8.93 -8.00 -15.97
CA ARG A 327 -9.08 -7.21 -17.21
C ARG A 327 -10.10 -7.83 -18.15
N ALA A 328 -10.09 -9.17 -18.32
CA ALA A 328 -11.09 -9.89 -19.12
C ALA A 328 -12.52 -9.73 -18.58
N GLN A 329 -12.69 -9.53 -17.29
CA GLN A 329 -13.97 -9.23 -16.63
C GLN A 329 -14.28 -7.73 -16.56
N ARG A 330 -13.58 -6.93 -17.36
CA ARG A 330 -13.79 -5.48 -17.49
C ARG A 330 -13.48 -4.70 -16.21
N TYR A 331 -12.51 -5.15 -15.43
CA TYR A 331 -11.90 -4.32 -14.41
C TYR A 331 -10.82 -3.43 -15.04
N ALA A 332 -10.78 -2.18 -14.64
CA ALA A 332 -9.68 -1.28 -14.97
C ALA A 332 -8.58 -1.42 -13.93
N GLU A 333 -7.34 -1.50 -14.38
CA GLU A 333 -6.17 -1.51 -13.50
C GLU A 333 -5.64 -0.09 -13.32
N HIS A 334 -5.60 0.37 -12.08
CA HIS A 334 -5.09 1.70 -11.75
C HIS A 334 -5.02 1.91 -10.22
N PRO A 335 -3.83 2.07 -9.62
CA PRO A 335 -2.48 1.81 -10.19
C PRO A 335 -2.20 0.33 -10.44
N THR A 336 -0.95 -0.01 -10.74
CA THR A 336 -0.53 -1.40 -11.01
C THR A 336 -1.01 -2.36 -9.92
N MET A 337 -1.62 -3.47 -10.32
CA MET A 337 -2.22 -4.50 -9.47
C MET A 337 -3.38 -4.03 -8.55
N TYR A 338 -3.92 -2.85 -8.77
CA TYR A 338 -5.15 -2.35 -8.17
C TYR A 338 -6.24 -2.31 -9.24
N PHE A 339 -7.32 -3.02 -9.02
CA PHE A 339 -8.37 -3.21 -9.99
C PHE A 339 -9.69 -2.68 -9.47
N HIS A 340 -10.44 -2.03 -10.32
CA HIS A 340 -11.80 -1.61 -10.03
C HIS A 340 -12.73 -1.91 -11.21
N ARG A 341 -13.98 -2.23 -10.92
CA ARG A 341 -14.97 -2.47 -11.95
C ARG A 341 -15.22 -1.23 -12.80
N HIS A 342 -15.36 -1.43 -14.09
CA HIS A 342 -15.50 -0.34 -15.06
C HIS A 342 -16.78 0.50 -14.90
N ASP A 343 -17.83 -0.07 -14.26
CA ASP A 343 -19.09 0.61 -13.98
C ASP A 343 -19.10 1.39 -12.65
N LYS A 344 -17.99 1.38 -11.92
CA LYS A 344 -17.77 2.20 -10.73
C LYS A 344 -16.99 3.45 -11.11
N GLU A 345 -17.44 4.60 -10.63
CA GLU A 345 -16.80 5.87 -10.94
C GLU A 345 -15.36 5.87 -10.44
N PRO A 346 -14.37 5.92 -11.37
CA PRO A 346 -12.96 5.86 -10.98
C PRO A 346 -12.52 7.09 -10.17
N GLU A 347 -13.28 8.20 -10.24
CA GLU A 347 -12.86 9.47 -9.65
C GLU A 347 -12.87 9.47 -8.13
N ARG A 348 -13.78 8.74 -7.49
CA ARG A 348 -13.75 8.55 -6.03
C ARG A 348 -12.66 7.59 -5.56
N TRP A 349 -12.29 6.62 -6.41
CA TRP A 349 -11.14 5.76 -6.16
C TRP A 349 -9.84 6.50 -6.41
N LYS A 350 -9.81 7.33 -7.44
CA LYS A 350 -8.66 8.13 -7.86
C LYS A 350 -8.16 9.11 -6.80
N ALA A 351 -9.01 9.65 -5.96
CA ALA A 351 -8.62 10.70 -5.02
C ALA A 351 -7.47 10.29 -4.08
N ILE A 352 -7.37 9.01 -3.71
CA ILE A 352 -6.34 8.52 -2.80
C ILE A 352 -5.16 7.87 -3.50
N MET A 353 -5.47 7.09 -4.56
CA MET A 353 -4.45 6.27 -5.23
C MET A 353 -3.82 6.98 -6.41
N VAL A 354 -4.33 8.15 -6.78
CA VAL A 354 -4.04 8.84 -8.05
C VAL A 354 -3.76 10.31 -7.85
N ASP A 355 -3.35 10.71 -6.69
CA ASP A 355 -2.56 11.94 -6.66
C ASP A 355 -1.20 11.62 -7.34
N GLN A 356 -1.27 11.50 -8.68
CA GLN A 356 -0.10 11.21 -9.55
C GLN A 356 1.08 12.08 -9.17
N ASP A 357 0.77 13.19 -8.55
CA ASP A 357 1.72 14.20 -8.22
C ASP A 357 2.12 14.22 -6.75
N LYS A 358 1.46 13.41 -5.88
CA LYS A 358 1.51 13.63 -4.43
C LYS A 358 1.43 15.12 -4.07
N GLN A 359 0.47 15.80 -4.72
CA GLN A 359 0.25 17.24 -4.54
C GLN A 359 -0.45 17.54 -3.23
N ASP A 360 -1.37 16.65 -2.83
CA ASP A 360 -2.08 16.80 -1.58
C ASP A 360 -1.24 16.27 -0.41
N ALA A 361 -1.38 16.87 0.75
CA ALA A 361 -0.66 16.39 1.92
C ALA A 361 -1.39 15.18 2.52
N GLU A 362 -0.60 14.25 3.02
CA GLU A 362 -1.07 13.10 3.81
C GLU A 362 -0.63 13.29 5.25
N VAL A 363 -1.56 13.21 6.19
CA VAL A 363 -1.28 13.26 7.62
C VAL A 363 -1.73 11.97 8.27
N ALA A 364 -0.78 11.18 8.73
CA ALA A 364 -1.01 9.91 9.38
C ALA A 364 -0.83 10.04 10.89
N ILE A 365 -1.86 9.71 11.63
CA ILE A 365 -1.97 9.81 13.07
C ILE A 365 -2.05 8.40 13.64
N GLY A 366 -1.13 8.04 14.52
CA GLY A 366 -1.02 6.74 15.14
C GLY A 366 0.35 6.07 14.96
N LEU A 367 0.55 4.97 15.64
CA LEU A 367 1.81 4.22 15.71
C LEU A 367 2.32 3.81 14.32
N GLY A 368 3.49 4.29 13.93
CA GLY A 368 4.10 3.93 12.64
C GLY A 368 3.50 4.60 11.42
N GLY A 369 2.70 5.65 11.60
CA GLY A 369 2.15 6.44 10.52
C GLY A 369 3.24 7.15 9.71
N SER A 370 3.02 7.30 8.41
CA SER A 370 3.87 8.09 7.50
C SER A 370 3.08 9.27 6.98
N SER A 371 3.54 10.45 7.29
CA SER A 371 2.96 11.71 6.81
C SER A 371 3.84 12.31 5.73
N SER A 372 3.24 12.92 4.71
CA SER A 372 3.99 13.50 3.59
C SER A 372 3.37 14.78 3.07
N CYS A 373 4.21 15.67 2.59
CA CYS A 373 3.86 16.83 1.80
C CYS A 373 4.77 16.92 0.58
N ARG A 374 4.60 17.92 -0.27
CA ARG A 374 5.41 18.05 -1.51
C ARG A 374 6.91 18.19 -1.29
N ARG A 375 7.35 18.61 -0.11
CA ARG A 375 8.76 18.94 0.16
C ARG A 375 9.43 17.98 1.11
N SER A 376 8.66 17.27 1.91
CA SER A 376 9.20 16.42 2.97
C SER A 376 8.20 15.36 3.42
N GLU A 377 8.71 14.38 4.15
CA GLU A 377 7.92 13.35 4.83
C GLU A 377 8.41 13.20 6.27
N ALA A 378 7.53 12.68 7.13
CA ALA A 378 7.86 12.33 8.49
C ALA A 378 7.24 11.00 8.88
N MET A 379 7.95 10.27 9.75
CA MET A 379 7.50 8.99 10.29
C MET A 379 7.17 9.13 11.76
N THR A 380 6.02 8.62 12.15
CA THR A 380 5.65 8.45 13.56
C THR A 380 6.45 7.29 14.17
N GLU A 381 6.70 7.36 15.47
CA GLU A 381 7.37 6.31 16.24
C GLU A 381 6.71 4.94 16.00
N VAL A 382 7.53 3.92 15.78
CA VAL A 382 7.10 2.53 15.52
C VAL A 382 7.16 1.64 16.78
N ASN A 383 7.87 2.11 17.81
CA ASN A 383 7.91 1.42 19.10
C ASN A 383 6.73 1.86 19.97
N ALA A 384 5.85 0.92 20.29
CA ALA A 384 4.61 1.20 21.03
C ALA A 384 4.84 1.88 22.38
N VAL A 385 5.91 1.53 23.11
CA VAL A 385 6.21 2.14 24.42
C VAL A 385 6.59 3.60 24.25
N ARG A 386 7.52 3.90 23.34
CA ARG A 386 7.96 5.28 23.07
C ARG A 386 6.84 6.14 22.53
N TYR A 387 6.00 5.55 21.67
CA TYR A 387 4.82 6.23 21.15
C TYR A 387 3.87 6.66 22.29
N ILE A 388 3.53 5.72 23.19
CA ILE A 388 2.65 6.00 24.34
C ILE A 388 3.27 7.08 25.22
N GLU A 389 4.56 6.92 25.59
CA GLU A 389 5.29 7.90 26.42
C GLU A 389 5.27 9.30 25.82
N ALA A 390 5.48 9.45 24.51
CA ALA A 390 5.45 10.74 23.84
C ALA A 390 4.04 11.36 23.86
N VAL A 391 3.01 10.59 23.47
CA VAL A 391 1.63 11.08 23.44
C VAL A 391 1.13 11.46 24.85
N GLU A 392 1.48 10.68 25.88
CA GLU A 392 1.12 10.97 27.27
C GLU A 392 1.86 12.19 27.82
N ALA A 393 3.09 12.42 27.36
CA ALA A 393 3.86 13.63 27.69
C ALA A 393 3.42 14.88 26.91
N GLY A 394 2.45 14.77 26.01
CA GLY A 394 1.98 15.90 25.20
C GLY A 394 2.96 16.28 24.06
N VAL A 395 3.76 15.35 23.58
CA VAL A 395 4.72 15.55 22.50
C VAL A 395 4.28 14.76 21.26
N LEU A 396 4.34 15.40 20.08
CA LEU A 396 4.10 14.70 18.81
C LEU A 396 5.09 13.54 18.67
N PRO A 397 4.63 12.31 18.44
CA PRO A 397 5.48 11.11 18.41
C PRO A 397 6.20 10.94 17.06
N LEU A 398 6.68 12.02 16.43
CA LEU A 398 7.42 11.99 15.18
C LEU A 398 8.87 11.59 15.44
N ALA A 399 9.30 10.49 14.87
CA ALA A 399 10.62 9.89 15.10
C ALA A 399 11.68 10.34 14.10
N SER A 400 11.29 10.68 12.87
CA SER A 400 12.22 11.10 11.83
C SER A 400 11.53 11.92 10.76
N ALA A 401 12.31 12.74 10.05
CA ALA A 401 11.86 13.42 8.84
C ALA A 401 12.90 13.32 7.73
N THR A 402 12.43 13.36 6.48
CA THR A 402 13.24 13.40 5.27
C THR A 402 12.79 14.58 4.42
N ARG A 403 13.72 15.43 4.02
CA ARG A 403 13.45 16.52 3.08
C ARG A 403 13.78 16.07 1.67
N PHE A 404 12.93 16.45 0.70
CA PHE A 404 13.12 16.09 -0.69
C PHE A 404 13.95 17.14 -1.43
N GLY A 405 15.07 16.73 -2.01
CA GLY A 405 15.79 17.54 -3.00
C GLY A 405 15.02 17.63 -4.33
N GLU A 406 15.39 18.56 -5.19
CA GLU A 406 14.67 18.79 -6.47
C GLU A 406 14.64 17.54 -7.35
N ARG A 407 15.76 16.81 -7.44
CA ARG A 407 15.80 15.55 -8.20
C ARG A 407 14.89 14.47 -7.61
N ALA A 408 14.82 14.39 -6.29
CA ALA A 408 13.95 13.44 -5.60
C ALA A 408 12.47 13.74 -5.84
N LYS A 409 12.08 15.02 -5.91
CA LYS A 409 10.70 15.43 -6.24
C LYS A 409 10.33 15.02 -7.66
N GLU A 410 11.21 15.23 -8.63
CA GLU A 410 10.98 14.81 -10.02
C GLU A 410 10.89 13.29 -10.13
N SER A 411 11.83 12.57 -9.51
CA SER A 411 11.82 11.11 -9.47
C SER A 411 10.49 10.57 -8.89
N ARG A 412 10.03 11.12 -7.76
CA ARG A 412 8.75 10.74 -7.17
C ARG A 412 7.57 10.97 -8.11
N ALA A 413 7.53 12.11 -8.79
CA ALA A 413 6.48 12.42 -9.76
C ALA A 413 6.46 11.41 -10.92
N ILE A 414 7.63 11.12 -11.48
CA ILE A 414 7.76 10.16 -12.58
C ILE A 414 7.34 8.75 -12.12
N LYS A 415 7.82 8.31 -10.96
CA LYS A 415 7.46 7.01 -10.38
C LYS A 415 5.97 6.87 -10.14
N MET A 416 5.36 7.87 -9.53
CA MET A 416 3.92 7.85 -9.27
C MET A 416 3.11 7.76 -10.56
N ALA A 417 3.45 8.57 -11.56
CA ALA A 417 2.76 8.53 -12.84
C ALA A 417 2.94 7.17 -13.55
N LEU A 418 4.13 6.57 -13.53
CA LEU A 418 4.35 5.23 -14.08
C LEU A 418 3.58 4.16 -13.29
N SER A 419 3.53 4.25 -11.96
CA SER A 419 2.78 3.28 -11.14
C SER A 419 1.29 3.28 -11.45
N THR A 420 0.74 4.41 -11.90
CA THR A 420 -0.66 4.53 -12.29
C THR A 420 -0.95 3.99 -13.69
N LEU A 421 0.05 3.50 -14.41
CA LEU A 421 -0.04 3.00 -15.78
C LEU A 421 -0.60 4.03 -16.78
N GLN A 422 -0.52 5.31 -16.43
CA GLN A 422 -0.93 6.41 -17.29
C GLN A 422 0.27 6.98 -18.06
N PRO A 423 0.05 7.57 -19.23
CA PRO A 423 1.13 8.25 -19.93
C PRO A 423 1.72 9.40 -19.10
N LEU A 424 3.06 9.43 -18.96
CA LEU A 424 3.75 10.62 -18.51
C LEU A 424 3.56 11.73 -19.53
N ARG A 425 3.30 12.94 -19.06
CA ARG A 425 3.05 14.11 -19.90
C ARG A 425 4.10 15.17 -19.64
N ASP A 426 4.81 15.56 -20.70
CA ASP A 426 5.88 16.56 -20.65
C ASP A 426 5.34 17.96 -20.32
N ASP A 427 4.14 18.30 -20.80
CA ASP A 427 3.51 19.58 -20.48
C ASP A 427 3.22 19.73 -18.97
N LEU A 428 2.66 18.70 -18.33
CA LEU A 428 2.43 18.69 -16.89
C LEU A 428 3.74 18.70 -16.09
N HIS A 429 4.75 17.97 -16.58
CA HIS A 429 6.06 17.97 -15.94
C HIS A 429 6.72 19.36 -16.01
N ARG A 430 6.67 20.02 -17.17
CA ARG A 430 7.16 21.40 -17.33
C ARG A 430 6.46 22.39 -16.43
N GLU A 431 5.14 22.32 -16.36
CA GLU A 431 4.34 23.17 -15.47
C GLU A 431 4.80 23.04 -14.02
N ARG A 432 5.03 21.80 -13.58
CA ARG A 432 5.40 21.49 -12.21
C ARG A 432 6.84 21.82 -11.85
N PHE A 433 7.78 21.61 -12.77
CA PHE A 433 9.21 21.69 -12.52
C PHE A 433 9.89 22.87 -13.25
N GLY A 434 9.22 24.02 -13.32
CA GLY A 434 9.82 25.27 -13.77
C GLY A 434 10.25 25.26 -15.23
N GLY A 435 9.51 24.59 -16.11
CA GLY A 435 9.75 24.53 -17.55
C GLY A 435 10.69 23.40 -17.98
N ARG A 436 11.24 22.60 -17.07
CA ARG A 436 12.10 21.45 -17.41
C ARG A 436 11.31 20.37 -18.12
N SER A 437 11.85 19.83 -19.19
CA SER A 437 11.22 18.74 -19.94
C SER A 437 11.59 17.37 -19.36
N LEU A 438 10.69 16.41 -19.48
CA LEU A 438 10.97 14.97 -19.27
C LEU A 438 12.09 14.47 -20.20
N PHE A 439 12.29 15.15 -21.33
CA PHE A 439 13.29 14.78 -22.33
C PHE A 439 14.63 15.50 -22.16
N ASP A 440 14.75 16.39 -21.16
CA ASP A 440 16.01 17.02 -20.77
C ASP A 440 16.76 16.09 -19.78
N GLU A 441 18.06 16.32 -19.64
CA GLU A 441 18.86 15.59 -18.66
C GLU A 441 18.46 15.93 -17.21
N PRO A 442 18.46 14.95 -16.30
CA PRO A 442 18.94 13.58 -16.49
C PRO A 442 17.90 12.58 -17.02
N TRP A 443 16.63 12.95 -17.07
CA TRP A 443 15.52 12.00 -17.37
C TRP A 443 15.50 11.59 -18.83
N GLY A 444 15.90 12.48 -19.74
CA GLY A 444 15.96 12.17 -21.15
C GLY A 444 16.84 10.98 -21.48
N GLU A 445 17.99 10.83 -20.81
CA GLU A 445 18.87 9.67 -20.98
C GLU A 445 18.27 8.40 -20.36
N VAL A 446 17.70 8.49 -19.16
CA VAL A 446 17.04 7.37 -18.48
C VAL A 446 15.88 6.83 -19.32
N LEU A 447 14.99 7.70 -19.79
CA LEU A 447 13.84 7.31 -20.62
C LEU A 447 14.27 6.73 -21.97
N ALA A 448 15.30 7.31 -22.60
CA ALA A 448 15.87 6.74 -23.84
C ALA A 448 16.51 5.35 -23.58
N GLY A 449 17.14 5.15 -22.44
CA GLY A 449 17.66 3.84 -22.01
C GLY A 449 16.55 2.80 -21.85
N LEU A 450 15.45 3.16 -21.20
CA LEU A 450 14.28 2.30 -21.04
C LEU A 450 13.59 2.01 -22.38
N GLN A 451 13.53 2.98 -23.29
CA GLN A 451 12.99 2.79 -24.63
C GLN A 451 13.84 1.82 -25.46
N ARG A 452 15.17 1.92 -25.42
CA ARG A 452 16.06 0.95 -26.10
C ARG A 452 15.89 -0.48 -25.61
N ARG A 453 15.43 -0.65 -24.36
CA ARG A 453 15.13 -1.95 -23.73
C ARG A 453 13.68 -2.37 -23.92
N GLU A 454 12.92 -1.65 -24.74
CA GLU A 454 11.51 -1.95 -25.04
C GLU A 454 10.59 -1.94 -23.80
N LEU A 455 10.97 -1.20 -22.75
CA LEU A 455 10.19 -1.08 -21.52
C LEU A 455 9.18 0.07 -21.57
N LEU A 456 9.43 1.05 -22.41
CA LEU A 456 8.53 2.17 -22.66
C LEU A 456 8.63 2.65 -24.12
N THR A 457 7.66 3.47 -24.52
CA THR A 457 7.67 4.24 -25.75
C THR A 457 7.65 5.72 -25.41
N ALA A 458 8.44 6.53 -26.11
CA ALA A 458 8.50 7.98 -25.93
C ALA A 458 8.18 8.68 -27.24
N ASP A 459 7.11 9.46 -27.26
CA ASP A 459 6.75 10.35 -28.39
C ASP A 459 7.09 11.80 -28.02
N ARG A 460 8.23 12.27 -28.50
CA ARG A 460 8.69 13.64 -28.25
C ARG A 460 7.78 14.68 -28.90
N THR A 461 7.07 14.33 -29.98
CA THR A 461 6.17 15.26 -30.69
C THR A 461 4.85 15.42 -29.91
N ALA A 462 4.29 14.32 -29.42
CA ALA A 462 3.12 14.33 -28.56
C ALA A 462 3.46 14.74 -27.11
N GLY A 463 4.74 14.75 -26.73
CA GLY A 463 5.16 15.02 -25.35
C GLY A 463 4.73 13.94 -24.36
N THR A 464 4.72 12.67 -24.77
CA THR A 464 4.23 11.57 -23.95
C THR A 464 5.22 10.42 -23.84
N VAL A 465 5.22 9.76 -22.67
CA VAL A 465 5.95 8.52 -22.42
C VAL A 465 4.99 7.50 -21.84
N THR A 466 4.95 6.28 -22.40
CA THR A 466 4.00 5.22 -22.03
C THR A 466 4.75 3.91 -21.85
N LEU A 467 4.42 3.15 -20.80
CA LEU A 467 4.96 1.80 -20.60
C LEU A 467 4.49 0.86 -21.73
N THR A 468 5.36 -0.04 -22.13
CA THR A 468 4.97 -1.19 -22.96
C THR A 468 4.31 -2.25 -22.07
N ALA A 469 3.67 -3.26 -22.66
CA ALA A 469 3.12 -4.39 -21.90
C ALA A 469 4.19 -5.09 -21.01
N THR A 470 5.44 -5.17 -21.47
CA THR A 470 6.57 -5.68 -20.68
C THR A 470 6.96 -4.69 -19.58
N GLY A 471 6.95 -3.39 -19.90
CA GLY A 471 7.22 -2.34 -18.92
C GLY A 471 6.19 -2.27 -17.80
N GLU A 472 4.92 -2.50 -18.08
CA GLU A 472 3.85 -2.59 -17.05
C GLU A 472 4.10 -3.75 -16.07
N VAL A 473 4.54 -4.91 -16.57
CA VAL A 473 4.88 -6.07 -15.72
C VAL A 473 6.09 -5.78 -14.84
N LEU A 474 7.05 -5.00 -15.34
CA LEU A 474 8.31 -4.69 -14.68
C LEU A 474 8.32 -3.28 -14.04
N VAL A 475 7.18 -2.60 -13.96
CA VAL A 475 7.11 -1.20 -13.51
C VAL A 475 7.73 -0.99 -12.14
N GLU A 476 7.54 -1.92 -11.23
CA GLU A 476 8.10 -1.86 -9.88
C GLU A 476 9.64 -1.91 -9.90
N ALA A 477 10.21 -2.80 -10.71
CA ALA A 477 11.65 -2.88 -10.91
C ALA A 477 12.21 -1.62 -11.59
N ILE A 478 11.51 -1.11 -12.61
CA ILE A 478 11.87 0.15 -13.30
C ILE A 478 11.92 1.30 -12.29
N MET A 479 10.88 1.47 -11.49
CA MET A 479 10.80 2.55 -10.49
C MET A 479 11.92 2.48 -9.45
N ASN A 480 12.36 1.30 -9.06
CA ASN A 480 13.33 1.14 -7.98
C ASN A 480 14.79 1.09 -8.43
N ILE A 481 15.03 0.80 -9.70
CA ILE A 481 16.40 0.62 -10.23
C ILE A 481 16.82 1.76 -11.14
N GLU A 482 15.89 2.34 -11.89
CA GLU A 482 16.22 3.27 -12.97
C GLU A 482 15.89 4.73 -12.64
N LEU A 483 14.95 4.95 -11.74
CA LEU A 483 14.42 6.26 -11.37
C LEU A 483 14.80 6.65 -9.94
#